data_8dcdaba512c5217b7f3f792e4fa06361
#
_entry.id   8dcdaba512c5217b7f3f792e4fa06361
#
_cell.length_a   1.000
_cell.length_b   1.000
_cell.length_c   1.000
_cell.angle_alpha   90.00
_cell.angle_beta   90.00
_cell.angle_gamma   90.00
#
_symmetry.space_group_name_H-M   'P 1'
#
loop_
_entity.id
_entity.type
_entity.pdbx_description
1 polymer ?
#
loop_
_entity_poly.entity_id
_entity_poly.type
_entity_poly.pdbx_seq_one_letter_code
_entity_poly.pdbx_strand_id
1 'polypeptide(L)'
;LSAKIKAVSLVFLLAGLASVSITLWVTWQLEGGAAAVNEAGRLRMQVFRMQLSFQNHEQHLLDQGNSRFSASLQLLREGDPSRPLQILWTPSLRAQFARIEEGWQHLSRMQTAATLPEFRAQGDALVQVIDDLVTLLEREMVLWTAGLHLFLLMMVALVIGATIVFWMMSYWEVLYPLERL
;
A
#
# COMPACT_ATOMS: atom_id res chain seq x y z
N LEU A 1 11.75 -45.70 5.05
CA LEU A 1 11.91 -44.81 3.87
C LEU A 1 10.63 -43.99 3.60
N SER A 2 9.46 -44.64 3.59
CA SER A 2 8.20 -43.97 3.25
C SER A 2 7.79 -42.84 4.22
N ALA A 3 8.06 -42.96 5.53
CA ALA A 3 7.71 -41.96 6.52
C ALA A 3 8.57 -40.70 6.39
N LYS A 4 9.87 -40.82 6.13
CA LYS A 4 10.78 -39.67 5.91
C LYS A 4 10.40 -38.91 4.63
N ILE A 5 10.12 -39.62 3.54
CA ILE A 5 9.70 -39.01 2.28
C ILE A 5 8.37 -38.24 2.46
N LYS A 6 7.39 -38.83 3.15
CA LYS A 6 6.12 -38.18 3.45
C LYS A 6 6.30 -36.92 4.29
N ALA A 7 7.18 -36.96 5.31
CA ALA A 7 7.47 -35.81 6.16
C ALA A 7 8.13 -34.67 5.36
N VAL A 8 9.13 -34.99 4.53
CA VAL A 8 9.78 -34.00 3.67
C VAL A 8 8.79 -33.37 2.68
N SER A 9 7.99 -34.21 2.00
CA SER A 9 6.97 -33.71 1.06
C SER A 9 5.94 -32.81 1.74
N LEU A 10 5.53 -33.16 2.97
CA LEU A 10 4.59 -32.32 3.74
C LEU A 10 5.20 -30.97 4.08
N VAL A 11 6.46 -30.91 4.51
CA VAL A 11 7.17 -29.65 4.79
C VAL A 11 7.23 -28.76 3.56
N PHE A 12 7.57 -29.34 2.38
CA PHE A 12 7.58 -28.58 1.12
C PHE A 12 6.20 -28.08 0.72
N LEU A 13 5.16 -28.89 0.89
CA LEU A 13 3.80 -28.47 0.62
C LEU A 13 3.39 -27.29 1.51
N LEU A 14 3.68 -27.38 2.80
CA LEU A 14 3.37 -26.31 3.75
C LEU A 14 4.17 -25.02 3.46
N ALA A 15 5.44 -25.14 3.12
CA ALA A 15 6.27 -24.01 2.72
C ALA A 15 5.75 -23.34 1.43
N GLY A 16 5.34 -24.14 0.45
CA GLY A 16 4.72 -23.64 -0.78
C GLY A 16 3.40 -22.89 -0.52
N LEU A 17 2.52 -23.47 0.29
CA LEU A 17 1.26 -22.83 0.68
C LEU A 17 1.51 -21.51 1.45
N ALA A 18 2.45 -21.50 2.39
CA ALA A 18 2.84 -20.31 3.12
C ALA A 18 3.39 -19.23 2.18
N SER A 19 4.24 -19.61 1.22
CA SER A 19 4.80 -18.70 0.22
C SER A 19 3.71 -18.03 -0.62
N VAL A 20 2.76 -18.81 -1.14
CA VAL A 20 1.63 -18.28 -1.91
C VAL A 20 0.78 -17.34 -1.05
N SER A 21 0.48 -17.73 0.20
CA SER A 21 -0.33 -16.91 1.11
C SER A 21 0.33 -15.57 1.42
N ILE A 22 1.65 -15.56 1.69
CA ILE A 22 2.41 -14.34 1.94
C ILE A 22 2.42 -13.46 0.68
N THR A 23 2.66 -14.04 -0.50
CA THR A 23 2.66 -13.31 -1.77
C THR A 23 1.31 -12.64 -2.02
N LEU A 24 0.21 -13.37 -1.88
CA LEU A 24 -1.15 -12.83 -2.06
C LEU A 24 -1.45 -11.72 -1.05
N TRP A 25 -1.05 -11.90 0.22
CA TRP A 25 -1.26 -10.89 1.25
C TRP A 25 -0.49 -9.60 0.96
N VAL A 26 0.80 -9.69 0.56
CA VAL A 26 1.60 -8.50 0.19
C VAL A 26 1.04 -7.83 -1.05
N THR A 27 0.64 -8.59 -2.08
CA THR A 27 0.01 -8.04 -3.29
C THR A 27 -1.24 -7.24 -2.94
N TRP A 28 -2.09 -7.79 -2.09
CA TRP A 28 -3.30 -7.11 -1.62
C TRP A 28 -2.99 -5.81 -0.86
N GLN A 29 -1.93 -5.77 -0.05
CA GLN A 29 -1.46 -4.55 0.61
C GLN A 29 -0.97 -3.50 -0.39
N LEU A 30 -0.24 -3.91 -1.44
CA LEU A 30 0.24 -3.00 -2.48
C LEU A 30 -0.92 -2.40 -3.29
N GLU A 31 -1.93 -3.18 -3.61
CA GLU A 31 -3.16 -2.70 -4.27
C GLU A 31 -3.87 -1.65 -3.42
N GLY A 32 -3.97 -1.89 -2.10
CA GLY A 32 -4.55 -0.95 -1.14
C GLY A 32 -3.79 0.36 -1.08
N GLY A 33 -2.46 0.30 -1.05
CA GLY A 33 -1.58 1.48 -1.07
C GLY A 33 -1.71 2.28 -2.36
N ALA A 34 -1.75 1.63 -3.52
CA ALA A 34 -1.95 2.28 -4.81
C ALA A 34 -3.30 3.00 -4.91
N ALA A 35 -4.37 2.39 -4.39
CA ALA A 35 -5.68 3.02 -4.30
C ALA A 35 -5.66 4.25 -3.38
N ALA A 36 -4.92 4.20 -2.27
CA ALA A 36 -4.76 5.32 -1.35
C ALA A 36 -3.98 6.50 -1.97
N VAL A 37 -2.90 6.22 -2.72
CA VAL A 37 -2.15 7.24 -3.49
C VAL A 37 -3.07 7.93 -4.51
N ASN A 38 -3.88 7.17 -5.23
CA ASN A 38 -4.84 7.72 -6.19
C ASN A 38 -5.90 8.61 -5.50
N GLU A 39 -6.44 8.18 -4.35
CA GLU A 39 -7.41 8.97 -3.59
C GLU A 39 -6.78 10.25 -3.02
N ALA A 40 -5.53 10.21 -2.53
CA ALA A 40 -4.78 11.40 -2.14
C ALA A 40 -4.56 12.35 -3.33
N GLY A 41 -4.30 11.82 -4.54
CA GLY A 41 -4.25 12.62 -5.77
C GLY A 41 -5.58 13.32 -6.07
N ARG A 42 -6.72 12.68 -5.78
CA ARG A 42 -8.05 13.31 -5.88
C ARG A 42 -8.22 14.47 -4.90
N LEU A 43 -7.74 14.33 -3.66
CA LEU A 43 -7.76 15.44 -2.68
C LEU A 43 -7.05 16.69 -3.22
N ARG A 44 -5.85 16.53 -3.81
CA ARG A 44 -5.14 17.66 -4.44
C ARG A 44 -5.97 18.35 -5.51
N MET A 45 -6.56 17.55 -6.41
CA MET A 45 -7.41 18.09 -7.47
C MET A 45 -8.63 18.82 -6.92
N GLN A 46 -9.20 18.33 -5.82
CA GLN A 46 -10.33 18.99 -5.17
C GLN A 46 -9.93 20.34 -4.57
N VAL A 47 -8.75 20.47 -3.95
CA VAL A 47 -8.23 21.74 -3.46
C VAL A 47 -8.11 22.76 -4.60
N PHE A 48 -7.48 22.36 -5.73
CA PHE A 48 -7.36 23.27 -6.89
C PHE A 48 -8.71 23.69 -7.45
N ARG A 49 -9.68 22.80 -7.53
CA ARG A 49 -11.05 23.15 -7.95
C ARG A 49 -11.71 24.12 -7.00
N MET A 50 -11.54 23.96 -5.69
CA MET A 50 -12.08 24.89 -4.70
C MET A 50 -11.42 26.27 -4.81
N GLN A 51 -10.10 26.34 -5.03
CA GLN A 51 -9.43 27.62 -5.28
C GLN A 51 -9.99 28.33 -6.51
N LEU A 52 -10.27 27.60 -7.59
CA LEU A 52 -10.90 28.15 -8.79
C LEU A 52 -12.33 28.62 -8.54
N SER A 53 -13.14 27.81 -7.84
CA SER A 53 -14.52 28.16 -7.50
C SER A 53 -14.58 29.39 -6.55
N PHE A 54 -13.63 29.49 -5.62
CA PHE A 54 -13.49 30.67 -4.77
C PHE A 54 -13.16 31.93 -5.58
N GLN A 55 -12.23 31.82 -6.53
CA GLN A 55 -11.87 32.93 -7.43
C GLN A 55 -13.07 33.39 -8.28
N ASN A 56 -13.90 32.46 -8.74
CA ASN A 56 -15.05 32.73 -9.58
C ASN A 56 -16.32 33.11 -8.78
N HIS A 57 -16.25 33.14 -7.45
CA HIS A 57 -17.39 33.36 -6.55
C HIS A 57 -18.53 32.33 -6.71
N GLU A 58 -18.19 31.10 -7.04
CA GLU A 58 -19.14 30.00 -7.27
C GLU A 58 -19.42 29.24 -5.96
N GLN A 59 -20.21 29.82 -5.06
CA GLN A 59 -20.45 29.25 -3.71
C GLN A 59 -21.01 27.84 -3.73
N HIS A 60 -21.91 27.52 -4.65
CA HIS A 60 -22.46 26.16 -4.79
C HIS A 60 -21.38 25.12 -5.09
N LEU A 61 -20.38 25.46 -5.92
CA LEU A 61 -19.28 24.55 -6.24
C LEU A 61 -18.29 24.41 -5.07
N LEU A 62 -18.13 25.46 -4.26
CA LEU A 62 -17.38 25.40 -3.00
C LEU A 62 -18.01 24.41 -2.02
N ASP A 63 -19.33 24.52 -1.78
CA ASP A 63 -20.06 23.62 -0.88
C ASP A 63 -20.00 22.17 -1.35
N GLN A 64 -20.12 21.96 -2.66
CA GLN A 64 -19.95 20.63 -3.26
C GLN A 64 -18.50 20.13 -3.11
N GLY A 65 -17.51 21.01 -3.27
CA GLY A 65 -16.08 20.72 -3.06
C GLY A 65 -15.81 20.27 -1.62
N ASN A 66 -16.39 21.00 -0.64
CA ASN A 66 -16.29 20.67 0.78
C ASN A 66 -16.82 19.27 1.10
N SER A 67 -17.99 18.94 0.58
CA SER A 67 -18.61 17.63 0.78
C SER A 67 -17.76 16.50 0.17
N ARG A 68 -17.24 16.72 -1.04
CA ARG A 68 -16.40 15.73 -1.74
C ARG A 68 -15.06 15.52 -1.04
N PHE A 69 -14.42 16.61 -0.58
CA PHE A 69 -13.16 16.52 0.13
C PHE A 69 -13.31 15.75 1.44
N SER A 70 -14.34 16.06 2.22
CA SER A 70 -14.65 15.36 3.46
C SER A 70 -14.95 13.87 3.22
N ALA A 71 -15.69 13.52 2.16
CA ALA A 71 -15.94 12.14 1.78
C ALA A 71 -14.65 11.40 1.38
N SER A 72 -13.74 12.06 0.64
CA SER A 72 -12.44 11.46 0.28
C SER A 72 -11.54 11.27 1.50
N LEU A 73 -11.54 12.20 2.47
CA LEU A 73 -10.84 12.03 3.75
C LEU A 73 -11.38 10.84 4.54
N GLN A 74 -12.71 10.69 4.60
CA GLN A 74 -13.33 9.56 5.27
C GLN A 74 -12.97 8.23 4.60
N LEU A 75 -13.00 8.17 3.26
CA LEU A 75 -12.57 7.00 2.50
C LEU A 75 -11.12 6.61 2.77
N LEU A 76 -10.21 7.59 2.85
CA LEU A 76 -8.81 7.32 3.20
C LEU A 76 -8.66 6.81 4.63
N ARG A 77 -9.46 7.32 5.58
CA ARG A 77 -9.42 6.91 6.99
C ARG A 77 -9.96 5.50 7.21
N GLU A 78 -11.12 5.20 6.63
CA GLU A 78 -11.88 3.98 6.91
C GLU A 78 -11.58 2.85 5.92
N GLY A 79 -11.04 3.21 4.73
CA GLY A 79 -10.93 2.30 3.60
C GLY A 79 -12.24 2.16 2.84
N ASP A 80 -12.21 1.36 1.77
CA ASP A 80 -13.38 1.07 0.94
C ASP A 80 -13.45 -0.43 0.69
N PRO A 81 -14.42 -1.16 1.28
CA PRO A 81 -14.54 -2.60 1.10
C PRO A 81 -14.95 -3.01 -0.32
N SER A 82 -15.48 -2.09 -1.14
CA SER A 82 -15.87 -2.35 -2.53
C SER A 82 -14.69 -2.31 -3.51
N ARG A 83 -13.57 -1.77 -3.09
CA ARG A 83 -12.29 -1.69 -3.82
C ARG A 83 -11.13 -1.85 -2.84
N PRO A 84 -9.95 -2.32 -3.27
CA PRO A 84 -8.83 -2.56 -2.36
C PRO A 84 -8.19 -1.24 -1.88
N LEU A 85 -8.96 -0.39 -1.18
CA LEU A 85 -8.45 0.83 -0.57
C LEU A 85 -8.23 0.58 0.90
N GLN A 86 -6.98 0.37 1.29
CA GLN A 86 -6.56 0.19 2.67
C GLN A 86 -5.20 0.86 2.90
N ILE A 87 -5.05 1.50 4.04
CA ILE A 87 -3.79 2.09 4.48
C ILE A 87 -3.32 1.33 5.72
N LEU A 88 -2.09 0.82 5.67
CA LEU A 88 -1.42 0.32 6.86
C LEU A 88 -0.93 1.52 7.68
N TRP A 89 -1.71 1.92 8.67
CA TRP A 89 -1.48 3.12 9.46
C TRP A 89 -0.23 3.00 10.34
N THR A 90 0.90 3.53 9.87
CA THR A 90 2.09 3.76 10.69
C THR A 90 1.93 5.05 11.52
N PRO A 91 2.70 5.25 12.60
CA PRO A 91 2.66 6.51 13.37
C PRO A 91 2.93 7.75 12.51
N SER A 92 3.84 7.65 11.52
CA SER A 92 4.16 8.74 10.58
C SER A 92 3.00 9.07 9.66
N LEU A 93 2.34 8.06 9.08
CA LEU A 93 1.17 8.25 8.23
C LEU A 93 -0.01 8.86 9.01
N ARG A 94 -0.24 8.42 10.25
CA ARG A 94 -1.28 9.02 11.12
C ARG A 94 -1.00 10.49 11.42
N ALA A 95 0.24 10.83 11.75
CA ALA A 95 0.63 12.21 12.02
C ALA A 95 0.46 13.09 10.78
N GLN A 96 0.84 12.60 9.60
CA GLN A 96 0.68 13.33 8.35
C GLN A 96 -0.80 13.50 7.96
N PHE A 97 -1.60 12.46 8.15
CA PHE A 97 -3.04 12.54 7.90
C PHE A 97 -3.74 13.55 8.84
N ALA A 98 -3.34 13.60 10.11
CA ALA A 98 -3.87 14.60 11.05
C ALA A 98 -3.57 16.04 10.61
N ARG A 99 -2.38 16.28 10.01
CA ARG A 99 -2.04 17.61 9.42
C ARG A 99 -2.93 17.96 8.24
N ILE A 100 -3.32 16.98 7.42
CA ILE A 100 -4.27 17.22 6.33
C ILE A 100 -5.63 17.62 6.89
N GLU A 101 -6.11 16.93 7.93
CA GLU A 101 -7.39 17.26 8.58
C GLU A 101 -7.36 18.65 9.19
N GLU A 102 -6.29 19.03 9.86
CA GLU A 102 -6.11 20.36 10.44
C GLU A 102 -6.07 21.45 9.34
N GLY A 103 -5.26 21.24 8.30
CA GLY A 103 -5.16 22.14 7.14
C GLY A 103 -6.50 22.29 6.42
N TRP A 104 -7.24 21.19 6.27
CA TRP A 104 -8.57 21.20 5.71
C TRP A 104 -9.57 21.98 6.55
N GLN A 105 -9.61 21.77 7.86
CA GLN A 105 -10.47 22.52 8.78
C GLN A 105 -10.13 24.02 8.75
N HIS A 106 -8.87 24.39 8.58
CA HIS A 106 -8.47 25.78 8.45
C HIS A 106 -8.95 26.37 7.13
N LEU A 107 -8.68 25.71 6.00
CA LEU A 107 -9.11 26.15 4.67
C LEU A 107 -10.63 26.31 4.57
N SER A 108 -11.41 25.38 5.10
CA SER A 108 -12.87 25.41 5.05
C SER A 108 -13.46 26.59 5.84
N ARG A 109 -12.86 26.96 6.99
CA ARG A 109 -13.27 28.12 7.78
C ARG A 109 -12.94 29.46 7.13
N MET A 110 -11.90 29.52 6.30
CA MET A 110 -11.47 30.73 5.63
C MET A 110 -12.39 31.17 4.46
N GLN A 111 -13.23 30.28 3.95
CA GLN A 111 -14.06 30.53 2.75
C GLN A 111 -14.98 31.75 2.83
N THR A 112 -15.36 32.16 4.04
CA THR A 112 -16.29 33.28 4.26
C THR A 112 -15.62 34.63 4.47
N ALA A 113 -14.34 34.66 4.84
CA ALA A 113 -13.69 35.90 5.28
C ALA A 113 -12.31 36.15 4.66
N ALA A 114 -11.71 35.17 3.98
CA ALA A 114 -10.37 35.34 3.42
C ALA A 114 -10.36 36.10 2.10
N THR A 115 -9.24 36.77 1.85
CA THR A 115 -8.94 37.29 0.52
C THR A 115 -8.48 36.15 -0.42
N LEU A 116 -8.58 36.37 -1.73
CA LEU A 116 -8.16 35.38 -2.73
C LEU A 116 -6.67 34.95 -2.55
N PRO A 117 -5.68 35.85 -2.32
CA PRO A 117 -4.32 35.45 -2.08
C PRO A 117 -4.14 34.57 -0.83
N GLU A 118 -4.84 34.89 0.26
CA GLU A 118 -4.79 34.10 1.51
C GLU A 118 -5.36 32.70 1.32
N PHE A 119 -6.52 32.61 0.66
CA PHE A 119 -7.17 31.33 0.38
C PHE A 119 -6.29 30.44 -0.53
N ARG A 120 -5.65 31.04 -1.56
CA ARG A 120 -4.71 30.32 -2.41
C ARG A 120 -3.48 29.84 -1.64
N ALA A 121 -2.84 30.71 -0.85
CA ALA A 121 -1.67 30.35 -0.08
C ALA A 121 -1.96 29.18 0.88
N GLN A 122 -3.11 29.20 1.54
CA GLN A 122 -3.53 28.12 2.42
C GLN A 122 -3.87 26.83 1.65
N GLY A 123 -4.50 26.93 0.48
CA GLY A 123 -4.78 25.79 -0.39
C GLY A 123 -3.49 25.14 -0.89
N ASP A 124 -2.50 25.95 -1.33
CA ASP A 124 -1.19 25.47 -1.77
C ASP A 124 -0.43 24.77 -0.62
N ALA A 125 -0.49 25.33 0.60
CA ALA A 125 0.07 24.71 1.79
C ALA A 125 -0.60 23.33 2.07
N LEU A 126 -1.93 23.24 1.94
CA LEU A 126 -2.65 21.97 2.10
C LEU A 126 -2.24 20.96 1.02
N VAL A 127 -2.05 21.38 -0.23
CA VAL A 127 -1.56 20.52 -1.32
C VAL A 127 -0.19 19.94 -0.96
N GLN A 128 0.74 20.74 -0.43
CA GLN A 128 2.05 20.25 0.01
C GLN A 128 1.94 19.18 1.09
N VAL A 129 1.07 19.37 2.08
CA VAL A 129 0.83 18.39 3.14
C VAL A 129 0.25 17.08 2.57
N ILE A 130 -0.60 17.16 1.53
CA ILE A 130 -1.13 15.97 0.83
C ILE A 130 0.00 15.28 0.03
N ASP A 131 0.88 16.03 -0.64
CA ASP A 131 2.02 15.48 -1.38
C ASP A 131 3.01 14.75 -0.46
N ASP A 132 3.22 15.27 0.75
CA ASP A 132 4.01 14.58 1.78
C ASP A 132 3.36 13.23 2.17
N LEU A 133 2.03 13.16 2.29
CA LEU A 133 1.33 11.91 2.54
C LEU A 133 1.55 10.91 1.40
N VAL A 134 1.42 11.36 0.14
CA VAL A 134 1.68 10.52 -1.05
C VAL A 134 3.09 9.97 -1.01
N THR A 135 4.08 10.82 -0.74
CA THR A 135 5.49 10.41 -0.65
C THR A 135 5.73 9.37 0.44
N LEU A 136 5.07 9.50 1.60
CA LEU A 136 5.14 8.51 2.67
C LEU A 136 4.50 7.17 2.25
N LEU A 137 3.33 7.20 1.63
CA LEU A 137 2.66 6.01 1.11
C LEU A 137 3.52 5.28 0.08
N GLU A 138 4.11 6.02 -0.87
CA GLU A 138 5.00 5.46 -1.89
C GLU A 138 6.25 4.81 -1.27
N ARG A 139 6.86 5.42 -0.26
CA ARG A 139 8.02 4.85 0.46
C ARG A 139 7.66 3.53 1.15
N GLU A 140 6.52 3.48 1.81
CA GLU A 140 6.02 2.23 2.44
C GLU A 140 5.81 1.14 1.38
N MET A 141 5.20 1.46 0.23
CA MET A 141 4.99 0.51 -0.87
C MET A 141 6.32 -0.03 -1.44
N VAL A 142 7.34 0.84 -1.59
CA VAL A 142 8.68 0.42 -2.05
C VAL A 142 9.30 -0.56 -1.08
N LEU A 143 9.20 -0.34 0.24
CA LEU A 143 9.71 -1.25 1.26
C LEU A 143 9.02 -2.62 1.20
N TRP A 144 7.68 -2.65 1.06
CA TRP A 144 6.93 -3.89 0.90
C TRP A 144 7.31 -4.65 -0.37
N THR A 145 7.48 -3.93 -1.49
CA THR A 145 7.91 -4.52 -2.77
C THR A 145 9.32 -5.10 -2.67
N ALA A 146 10.26 -4.38 -2.05
CA ALA A 146 11.62 -4.87 -1.84
C ALA A 146 11.65 -6.11 -0.93
N GLY A 147 10.86 -6.10 0.14
CA GLY A 147 10.68 -7.26 1.03
C GLY A 147 10.13 -8.49 0.30
N LEU A 148 9.13 -8.29 -0.57
CA LEU A 148 8.56 -9.36 -1.39
C LEU A 148 9.59 -9.94 -2.35
N HIS A 149 10.37 -9.11 -3.05
CA HIS A 149 11.43 -9.59 -3.93
C HIS A 149 12.48 -10.41 -3.19
N LEU A 150 12.95 -9.93 -2.02
CA LEU A 150 13.89 -10.67 -1.19
C LEU A 150 13.31 -12.03 -0.75
N PHE A 151 12.05 -12.04 -0.33
CA PHE A 151 11.34 -13.25 0.06
C PHE A 151 11.26 -14.26 -1.10
N LEU A 152 10.89 -13.80 -2.30
CA LEU A 152 10.81 -14.64 -3.50
C LEU A 152 12.20 -15.22 -3.88
N LEU A 153 13.26 -14.42 -3.83
CA LEU A 153 14.64 -14.89 -4.06
C LEU A 153 15.04 -15.96 -3.06
N MET A 154 14.72 -15.78 -1.78
CA MET A 154 14.98 -16.77 -0.73
C MET A 154 14.21 -18.07 -1.00
N MET A 155 12.95 -17.99 -1.44
CA MET A 155 12.14 -19.16 -1.78
C MET A 155 12.70 -19.92 -3.00
N VAL A 156 13.17 -19.21 -4.03
CA VAL A 156 13.84 -19.84 -5.18
C VAL A 156 15.11 -20.57 -4.73
N ALA A 157 15.94 -19.94 -3.92
CA ALA A 157 17.17 -20.56 -3.38
C ALA A 157 16.84 -21.82 -2.55
N LEU A 158 15.79 -21.78 -1.75
CA LEU A 158 15.32 -22.92 -0.96
C LEU A 158 14.86 -24.07 -1.86
N VAL A 159 14.10 -23.81 -2.92
CA VAL A 159 13.64 -24.82 -3.88
C VAL A 159 14.84 -25.47 -4.60
N ILE A 160 15.81 -24.66 -5.05
CA ILE A 160 17.04 -25.18 -5.68
C ILE A 160 17.81 -26.07 -4.71
N GLY A 161 18.05 -25.58 -3.49
CA GLY A 161 18.77 -26.34 -2.45
C GLY A 161 18.07 -27.67 -2.12
N ALA A 162 16.76 -27.64 -1.99
CA ALA A 162 15.95 -28.84 -1.75
C ALA A 162 16.04 -29.84 -2.90
N THR A 163 15.99 -29.35 -4.13
CA THR A 163 16.13 -30.21 -5.33
C THR A 163 17.52 -30.92 -5.35
N ILE A 164 18.57 -30.18 -5.02
CA ILE A 164 19.93 -30.74 -4.94
C ILE A 164 19.99 -31.80 -3.84
N VAL A 165 19.49 -31.53 -2.65
CA VAL A 165 19.48 -32.48 -1.54
C VAL A 165 18.68 -33.75 -1.91
N PHE A 166 17.50 -33.59 -2.51
CA PHE A 166 16.67 -34.68 -2.96
C PHE A 166 17.39 -35.55 -4.02
N TRP A 167 18.06 -34.89 -4.98
CA TRP A 167 18.84 -35.58 -6.00
C TRP A 167 20.03 -36.38 -5.39
N MET A 168 20.76 -35.78 -4.45
CA MET A 168 21.82 -36.47 -3.72
C MET A 168 21.31 -37.68 -2.94
N MET A 169 20.21 -37.52 -2.19
CA MET A 169 19.61 -38.63 -1.43
C MET A 169 19.19 -39.77 -2.36
N SER A 170 18.54 -39.43 -3.47
CA SER A 170 18.12 -40.42 -4.48
C SER A 170 19.31 -41.17 -5.09
N TYR A 171 20.40 -40.45 -5.36
CA TYR A 171 21.63 -41.06 -5.87
C TYR A 171 22.22 -42.06 -4.87
N TRP A 172 22.33 -41.69 -3.59
CA TRP A 172 22.94 -42.51 -2.55
C TRP A 172 22.09 -43.73 -2.16
N GLU A 173 20.78 -43.61 -2.15
CA GLU A 173 19.88 -44.68 -1.69
C GLU A 173 19.48 -45.65 -2.82
N VAL A 174 19.47 -45.22 -4.08
CA VAL A 174 18.98 -46.02 -5.21
C VAL A 174 20.11 -46.44 -6.17
N LEU A 175 20.94 -45.53 -6.61
CA LEU A 175 21.95 -45.80 -7.63
C LEU A 175 23.21 -46.48 -7.06
N TYR A 176 23.70 -46.04 -5.92
CA TYR A 176 24.92 -46.59 -5.32
C TYR A 176 24.84 -48.08 -4.92
N PRO A 177 23.71 -48.60 -4.39
CA PRO A 177 23.59 -50.05 -4.16
C PRO A 177 23.47 -50.88 -5.43
N LEU A 178 22.90 -50.33 -6.53
CA LEU A 178 22.76 -51.05 -7.81
C LEU A 178 24.06 -51.18 -8.58
N GLU A 179 25.04 -50.32 -8.41
CA GLU A 179 26.37 -50.42 -9.00
C GLU A 179 27.25 -51.47 -8.33
N ARG A 180 26.82 -52.04 -7.20
CA ARG A 180 27.54 -53.09 -6.46
C ARG A 180 26.96 -54.49 -6.64
N LEU A 181 25.90 -54.65 -7.43
CA LEU A 181 25.32 -55.92 -7.84
C LEU A 181 25.84 -56.35 -9.19
#